data_b682a7366bfe88e215fab5afa9b59fa5
#
_entry.id   b682a7366bfe88e215fab5afa9b59fa5
#
_cell.length_a   1.000
_cell.length_b   1.000
_cell.length_c   1.000
_cell.angle_alpha   90.00
_cell.angle_beta   90.00
_cell.angle_gamma   90.00
#
_symmetry.space_group_name_H-M   'P 1'
#
loop_
_entity.id
_entity.type
_entity.pdbx_description
1 polymer ?
#
loop_
_entity_poly.entity_id
_entity_poly.type
_entity_poly.pdbx_seq_one_letter_code
_entity_poly.pdbx_strand_id
1 'polypeptide(L)'
;RQALSVLEQEGLIEKRQGSGSYITGRSRGEDRIDLLLSSDSAYLYPMLLHDIKKTLAAQGFSTTVHITENTFSTEHTLLQKILHQPPRALLVEGVKTARTNPNLDLYRKLQKKKCPVLFLQESYPELTNCPCVTMDDFGGGILLTRHLLATGHTRIGAIFPADMRSGLLRCQGMLHALRDTGALPEDSLICWYFSNDPDYGIQKAMQKLISSCTAIVCYNDTIAYALCRAVSDLPQPPEITVASFDHSYLCHFGHTEFLSLTPAEAPGSRAAGVLLHQLQGILVSSTEIPWKL
;
A
#
# COMPACT_ATOMS: atom_id res chain seq x y z
N ARG A 1 -26.18 -22.37 -31.93
CA ARG A 1 -25.03 -23.26 -31.66
C ARG A 1 -23.79 -22.44 -31.24
N GLN A 2 -23.45 -21.35 -31.91
CA GLN A 2 -22.32 -20.48 -31.53
C GLN A 2 -22.45 -19.91 -30.11
N ALA A 3 -23.64 -19.46 -29.70
CA ALA A 3 -23.84 -18.91 -28.36
C ALA A 3 -23.60 -19.96 -27.24
N LEU A 4 -24.03 -21.23 -27.44
CA LEU A 4 -23.76 -22.30 -26.50
C LEU A 4 -22.28 -22.70 -26.45
N SER A 5 -21.55 -22.58 -27.57
CA SER A 5 -20.11 -22.82 -27.61
C SER A 5 -19.33 -21.75 -26.85
N VAL A 6 -19.75 -20.49 -26.94
CA VAL A 6 -19.18 -19.38 -26.17
C VAL A 6 -19.45 -19.56 -24.68
N LEU A 7 -20.68 -19.91 -24.28
CA LEU A 7 -21.03 -20.17 -22.88
C LEU A 7 -20.28 -21.38 -22.30
N GLU A 8 -19.98 -22.40 -23.12
CA GLU A 8 -19.16 -23.54 -22.71
C GLU A 8 -17.68 -23.16 -22.56
N GLN A 9 -17.13 -22.37 -23.49
CA GLN A 9 -15.76 -21.83 -23.37
C GLN A 9 -15.61 -20.90 -22.18
N GLU A 10 -16.67 -20.17 -21.83
CA GLU A 10 -16.72 -19.32 -20.64
C GLU A 10 -17.00 -20.09 -19.34
N GLY A 11 -17.17 -21.43 -19.40
CA GLY A 11 -17.40 -22.29 -18.25
C GLY A 11 -18.78 -22.11 -17.60
N LEU A 12 -19.71 -21.42 -18.24
CA LEU A 12 -21.05 -21.13 -17.73
C LEU A 12 -22.01 -22.32 -17.92
N ILE A 13 -21.73 -23.17 -18.90
CA ILE A 13 -22.47 -24.42 -19.14
C ILE A 13 -21.52 -25.58 -19.35
N GLU A 14 -21.96 -26.76 -18.95
CA GLU A 14 -21.32 -28.05 -19.19
C GLU A 14 -22.21 -28.89 -20.11
N LYS A 15 -21.64 -29.40 -21.21
CA LYS A 15 -22.35 -30.34 -22.08
C LYS A 15 -22.17 -31.75 -21.57
N ARG A 16 -23.26 -32.46 -21.25
CA ARG A 16 -23.25 -33.89 -20.94
C ARG A 16 -23.77 -34.67 -22.14
N GLN A 17 -22.93 -35.55 -22.65
CA GLN A 17 -23.25 -36.36 -23.84
C GLN A 17 -24.57 -37.11 -23.65
N GLY A 18 -25.53 -36.90 -24.54
CA GLY A 18 -26.86 -37.52 -24.48
C GLY A 18 -27.87 -36.90 -23.51
N SER A 19 -27.50 -35.87 -22.74
CA SER A 19 -28.36 -35.29 -21.68
C SER A 19 -28.60 -33.80 -21.80
N GLY A 20 -27.86 -33.10 -22.71
CA GLY A 20 -28.04 -31.66 -22.95
C GLY A 20 -26.94 -30.78 -22.35
N SER A 21 -27.21 -29.45 -22.30
CA SER A 21 -26.32 -28.45 -21.70
C SER A 21 -26.88 -28.03 -20.34
N TYR A 22 -26.08 -28.11 -19.31
CA TYR A 22 -26.45 -27.75 -17.94
C TYR A 22 -25.69 -26.50 -17.52
N ILE A 23 -26.36 -25.62 -16.79
CA ILE A 23 -25.71 -24.48 -16.15
C ILE A 23 -24.78 -25.05 -15.07
N THR A 24 -23.50 -24.67 -15.10
CA THR A 24 -22.50 -25.19 -14.15
C THR A 24 -22.71 -24.71 -12.71
N GLY A 25 -23.68 -23.83 -12.48
CA GLY A 25 -23.95 -23.21 -11.18
C GLY A 25 -22.89 -22.16 -10.78
N ARG A 26 -21.82 -22.02 -11.57
CA ARG A 26 -20.82 -20.97 -11.37
C ARG A 26 -21.30 -19.71 -12.08
N SER A 27 -21.76 -18.73 -11.32
CA SER A 27 -22.03 -17.41 -11.88
C SER A 27 -20.69 -16.74 -12.24
N ARG A 28 -20.68 -15.94 -13.33
CA ARG A 28 -19.54 -15.07 -13.66
C ARG A 28 -19.22 -14.22 -12.44
N GLY A 29 -18.14 -14.51 -11.71
CA GLY A 29 -17.72 -13.76 -10.51
C GLY A 29 -17.57 -14.59 -9.24
N GLU A 30 -18.08 -15.85 -9.19
CA GLU A 30 -17.97 -16.67 -7.96
C GLU A 30 -16.54 -17.00 -7.57
N ASP A 31 -15.62 -17.05 -8.52
CA ASP A 31 -14.20 -17.30 -8.29
C ASP A 31 -13.31 -16.07 -8.61
N ARG A 32 -13.91 -14.87 -8.79
CA ARG A 32 -13.17 -13.64 -9.10
C ARG A 32 -12.97 -12.79 -7.86
N ILE A 33 -11.72 -12.41 -7.60
CA ILE A 33 -11.34 -11.42 -6.59
C ILE A 33 -10.82 -10.19 -7.33
N ASP A 34 -11.40 -9.04 -7.04
CA ASP A 34 -10.94 -7.77 -7.60
C ASP A 34 -9.92 -7.13 -6.65
N LEU A 35 -8.87 -6.58 -7.25
CA LEU A 35 -7.81 -5.84 -6.56
C LEU A 35 -7.93 -4.38 -6.98
N LEU A 36 -8.11 -3.48 -6.02
CA LEU A 36 -8.19 -2.04 -6.25
C LEU A 36 -6.93 -1.41 -5.65
N LEU A 37 -5.98 -1.02 -6.48
CA LEU A 37 -4.65 -0.56 -6.09
C LEU A 37 -4.33 0.80 -6.69
N SER A 38 -3.37 1.51 -6.14
CA SER A 38 -2.94 2.81 -6.68
C SER A 38 -2.07 2.68 -7.93
N SER A 39 -1.32 1.58 -8.08
CA SER A 39 -0.49 1.24 -9.24
C SER A 39 -0.40 -0.28 -9.42
N ASP A 40 0.14 -0.75 -10.55
CA ASP A 40 0.40 -2.18 -10.83
C ASP A 40 1.84 -2.44 -11.32
N SER A 41 2.54 -1.41 -11.75
CA SER A 41 3.80 -1.52 -12.48
C SER A 41 4.97 -0.84 -11.80
N ALA A 42 4.71 0.13 -10.94
CA ALA A 42 5.76 0.90 -10.28
C ALA A 42 6.23 0.22 -8.99
N TYR A 43 7.54 0.30 -8.72
CA TYR A 43 8.13 0.09 -7.41
C TYR A 43 7.85 -1.31 -6.82
N LEU A 44 7.06 -1.40 -5.73
CA LEU A 44 6.75 -2.66 -5.03
C LEU A 44 5.57 -3.42 -5.62
N TYR A 45 4.75 -2.78 -6.45
CA TYR A 45 3.49 -3.37 -6.93
C TYR A 45 3.66 -4.67 -7.70
N PRO A 46 4.68 -4.86 -8.56
CA PRO A 46 4.88 -6.12 -9.25
C PRO A 46 5.06 -7.31 -8.29
N MET A 47 5.84 -7.14 -7.22
CA MET A 47 6.06 -8.17 -6.20
C MET A 47 4.78 -8.40 -5.36
N LEU A 48 4.15 -7.31 -4.91
CA LEU A 48 2.90 -7.35 -4.16
C LEU A 48 1.81 -8.12 -4.93
N LEU A 49 1.64 -7.79 -6.22
CA LEU A 49 0.69 -8.45 -7.11
C LEU A 49 1.04 -9.92 -7.35
N HIS A 50 2.33 -10.23 -7.52
CA HIS A 50 2.78 -11.62 -7.67
C HIS A 50 2.36 -12.46 -6.47
N ASP A 51 2.64 -11.98 -5.25
CA ASP A 51 2.34 -12.69 -4.01
C ASP A 51 0.84 -12.89 -3.80
N ILE A 52 0.05 -11.84 -4.04
CA ILE A 52 -1.42 -11.91 -3.95
C ILE A 52 -1.96 -12.93 -4.97
N LYS A 53 -1.60 -12.78 -6.25
CA LYS A 53 -2.07 -13.64 -7.32
C LYS A 53 -1.69 -15.10 -7.11
N LYS A 54 -0.44 -15.37 -6.72
CA LYS A 54 0.06 -16.71 -6.42
C LYS A 54 -0.74 -17.36 -5.30
N THR A 55 -0.97 -16.63 -4.20
CA THR A 55 -1.71 -17.16 -3.03
C THR A 55 -3.17 -17.45 -3.38
N LEU A 56 -3.85 -16.54 -4.10
CA LEU A 56 -5.25 -16.69 -4.48
C LEU A 56 -5.44 -17.78 -5.56
N ALA A 57 -4.56 -17.83 -6.55
CA ALA A 57 -4.61 -18.84 -7.62
C ALA A 57 -4.44 -20.27 -7.09
N ALA A 58 -3.63 -20.48 -6.04
CA ALA A 58 -3.48 -21.78 -5.38
C ALA A 58 -4.80 -22.31 -4.77
N GLN A 59 -5.79 -21.42 -4.54
CA GLN A 59 -7.14 -21.75 -4.05
C GLN A 59 -8.21 -21.65 -5.14
N GLY A 60 -7.79 -21.56 -6.41
CA GLY A 60 -8.69 -21.56 -7.58
C GLY A 60 -9.33 -20.19 -7.89
N PHE A 61 -8.91 -19.11 -7.25
CA PHE A 61 -9.44 -17.77 -7.54
C PHE A 61 -8.70 -17.10 -8.70
N SER A 62 -9.46 -16.47 -9.58
CA SER A 62 -8.94 -15.53 -10.58
C SER A 62 -8.89 -14.10 -10.00
N THR A 63 -8.02 -13.25 -10.54
CA THR A 63 -7.88 -11.87 -10.06
C THR A 63 -8.04 -10.87 -11.20
N THR A 64 -8.75 -9.77 -10.93
CA THR A 64 -8.82 -8.59 -11.81
C THR A 64 -8.24 -7.39 -11.08
N VAL A 65 -7.30 -6.70 -11.72
CA VAL A 65 -6.65 -5.51 -11.14
C VAL A 65 -7.29 -4.25 -11.70
N HIS A 66 -7.60 -3.32 -10.81
CA HIS A 66 -8.13 -1.99 -11.11
C HIS A 66 -7.20 -0.95 -10.51
N ILE A 67 -6.80 0.05 -11.29
CA ILE A 67 -5.85 1.08 -10.86
C ILE A 67 -6.59 2.38 -10.56
N THR A 68 -6.44 2.87 -9.32
CA THR A 68 -7.08 4.11 -8.84
C THR A 68 -6.27 5.36 -9.14
N GLU A 69 -4.97 5.20 -9.47
CA GLU A 69 -4.03 6.32 -9.61
C GLU A 69 -4.02 7.23 -8.37
N ASN A 70 -4.34 6.65 -7.20
CA ASN A 70 -4.50 7.36 -5.94
C ASN A 70 -5.43 8.59 -6.04
N THR A 71 -6.54 8.49 -6.82
CA THR A 71 -7.52 9.57 -6.98
C THR A 71 -8.93 9.14 -6.61
N PHE A 72 -9.66 9.98 -5.87
CA PHE A 72 -11.06 9.70 -5.46
C PHE A 72 -12.02 9.55 -6.63
N SER A 73 -11.80 10.26 -7.73
CA SER A 73 -12.66 10.19 -8.93
C SER A 73 -12.53 8.86 -9.65
N THR A 74 -11.29 8.37 -9.81
CA THR A 74 -11.04 7.07 -10.42
C THR A 74 -11.56 5.94 -9.52
N GLU A 75 -11.27 6.01 -8.21
CA GLU A 75 -11.81 5.09 -7.21
C GLU A 75 -13.35 5.03 -7.29
N HIS A 76 -14.03 6.19 -7.35
CA HIS A 76 -15.50 6.27 -7.49
C HIS A 76 -15.99 5.51 -8.73
N THR A 77 -15.40 5.79 -9.88
CA THR A 77 -15.79 5.19 -11.16
C THR A 77 -15.59 3.66 -11.14
N LEU A 78 -14.49 3.19 -10.57
CA LEU A 78 -14.18 1.77 -10.45
C LEU A 78 -15.14 1.08 -9.47
N LEU A 79 -15.40 1.67 -8.30
CA LEU A 79 -16.34 1.13 -7.33
C LEU A 79 -17.77 1.04 -7.87
N GLN A 80 -18.20 2.01 -8.68
CA GLN A 80 -19.50 1.93 -9.36
C GLN A 80 -19.58 0.74 -10.33
N LYS A 81 -18.52 0.50 -11.13
CA LYS A 81 -18.44 -0.67 -12.02
C LYS A 81 -18.45 -1.98 -11.23
N ILE A 82 -17.67 -2.06 -10.15
CA ILE A 82 -17.60 -3.24 -9.28
C ILE A 82 -18.97 -3.50 -8.61
N LEU A 83 -19.69 -2.46 -8.21
CA LEU A 83 -21.04 -2.60 -7.65
C LEU A 83 -22.08 -3.17 -8.62
N HIS A 84 -21.93 -2.95 -9.93
CA HIS A 84 -22.82 -3.57 -10.94
C HIS A 84 -22.62 -5.07 -11.05
N GLN A 85 -21.38 -5.54 -10.94
CA GLN A 85 -21.03 -6.96 -10.99
C GLN A 85 -20.02 -7.27 -9.89
N PRO A 86 -20.49 -7.42 -8.63
CA PRO A 86 -19.61 -7.64 -7.49
C PRO A 86 -18.77 -8.92 -7.66
N PRO A 87 -17.48 -8.88 -7.34
CA PRO A 87 -16.63 -10.05 -7.26
C PRO A 87 -16.95 -10.88 -6.01
N ARG A 88 -16.30 -12.01 -5.87
CA ARG A 88 -16.36 -12.83 -4.65
C ARG A 88 -15.85 -12.07 -3.42
N ALA A 89 -14.82 -11.25 -3.60
CA ALA A 89 -14.28 -10.34 -2.61
C ALA A 89 -13.51 -9.19 -3.27
N LEU A 90 -13.26 -8.10 -2.53
CA LEU A 90 -12.49 -6.95 -2.96
C LEU A 90 -11.33 -6.73 -2.01
N LEU A 91 -10.09 -6.73 -2.53
CA LEU A 91 -8.89 -6.33 -1.82
C LEU A 91 -8.51 -4.92 -2.25
N VAL A 92 -8.34 -3.99 -1.31
CA VAL A 92 -8.27 -2.55 -1.57
C VAL A 92 -7.07 -1.92 -0.92
N GLU A 93 -6.31 -1.16 -1.67
CA GLU A 93 -5.44 -0.10 -1.13
C GLU A 93 -6.23 1.22 -1.09
N GLY A 94 -6.31 1.83 0.09
CA GLY A 94 -7.07 3.07 0.27
C GLY A 94 -6.44 4.27 -0.41
N VAL A 95 -7.26 5.13 -1.00
CA VAL A 95 -6.86 6.37 -1.69
C VAL A 95 -6.78 7.53 -0.72
N LYS A 96 -5.65 8.24 -0.65
CA LYS A 96 -5.46 9.47 0.17
C LYS A 96 -6.06 9.36 1.57
N THR A 97 -5.67 8.32 2.28
CA THR A 97 -6.30 7.83 3.52
C THR A 97 -6.21 8.78 4.73
N ALA A 98 -5.37 9.82 4.65
CA ALA A 98 -5.37 10.91 5.63
C ALA A 98 -6.43 11.99 5.35
N ARG A 99 -7.22 11.86 4.27
CA ARG A 99 -8.28 12.79 3.89
C ARG A 99 -9.64 12.11 3.96
N THR A 100 -10.69 12.90 4.17
CA THR A 100 -12.07 12.41 4.10
C THR A 100 -12.35 11.85 2.70
N ASN A 101 -12.69 10.55 2.62
CA ASN A 101 -13.02 9.90 1.36
C ASN A 101 -14.52 10.03 1.06
N PRO A 102 -14.92 10.62 -0.08
CA PRO A 102 -16.33 10.76 -0.45
C PRO A 102 -16.98 9.44 -0.90
N ASN A 103 -16.21 8.35 -1.07
CA ASN A 103 -16.68 7.08 -1.63
C ASN A 103 -16.97 5.99 -0.56
N LEU A 104 -16.89 6.30 0.73
CA LEU A 104 -17.04 5.31 1.81
C LEU A 104 -18.40 4.57 1.77
N ASP A 105 -19.45 5.22 1.27
CA ASP A 105 -20.76 4.61 1.12
C ASP A 105 -20.79 3.49 0.07
N LEU A 106 -19.93 3.55 -0.96
CA LEU A 106 -19.81 2.51 -2.00
C LEU A 106 -19.22 1.21 -1.42
N TYR A 107 -18.23 1.30 -0.53
CA TYR A 107 -17.71 0.14 0.21
C TYR A 107 -18.78 -0.49 1.10
N ARG A 108 -19.59 0.33 1.81
CA ARG A 108 -20.72 -0.16 2.62
C ARG A 108 -21.78 -0.83 1.75
N LYS A 109 -22.02 -0.34 0.53
CA LYS A 109 -22.95 -0.99 -0.43
C LYS A 109 -22.40 -2.34 -0.90
N LEU A 110 -21.10 -2.49 -1.14
CA LEU A 110 -20.48 -3.78 -1.47
C LEU A 110 -20.66 -4.80 -0.35
N GLN A 111 -20.43 -4.40 0.90
CA GLN A 111 -20.65 -5.26 2.07
C GLN A 111 -22.12 -5.71 2.19
N LYS A 112 -23.08 -4.80 1.96
CA LYS A 112 -24.52 -5.15 1.92
C LYS A 112 -24.84 -6.17 0.83
N LYS A 113 -24.11 -6.17 -0.29
CA LYS A 113 -24.18 -7.17 -1.36
C LYS A 113 -23.41 -8.46 -1.05
N LYS A 114 -22.95 -8.65 0.20
CA LYS A 114 -22.18 -9.81 0.65
C LYS A 114 -20.83 -9.96 -0.10
N CYS A 115 -20.26 -8.87 -0.59
CA CYS A 115 -18.91 -8.81 -1.12
C CYS A 115 -17.97 -8.37 0.03
N PRO A 116 -17.18 -9.28 0.60
CA PRO A 116 -16.17 -8.92 1.61
C PRO A 116 -15.17 -7.91 1.05
N VAL A 117 -14.82 -6.93 1.88
CA VAL A 117 -13.80 -5.92 1.57
C VAL A 117 -12.69 -6.06 2.60
N LEU A 118 -11.47 -6.24 2.15
CA LEU A 118 -10.25 -6.25 2.95
C LEU A 118 -9.35 -5.11 2.49
N PHE A 119 -8.90 -4.27 3.41
CA PHE A 119 -7.92 -3.25 3.09
C PHE A 119 -6.49 -3.77 3.20
N LEU A 120 -5.61 -3.28 2.34
CA LEU A 120 -4.18 -3.59 2.28
C LEU A 120 -3.37 -2.31 2.30
N GLN A 121 -2.31 -2.28 3.11
CA GLN A 121 -1.38 -1.14 3.30
C GLN A 121 -2.07 0.10 3.87
N GLU A 122 -3.09 0.60 3.23
CA GLU A 122 -3.83 1.80 3.60
C GLU A 122 -5.31 1.49 3.83
N SER A 123 -5.90 2.06 4.87
CA SER A 123 -7.32 1.83 5.23
C SER A 123 -8.00 3.10 5.73
N TYR A 124 -9.33 3.06 5.81
CA TYR A 124 -10.15 4.17 6.33
C TYR A 124 -10.70 3.81 7.71
N PRO A 125 -10.37 4.60 8.77
CA PRO A 125 -10.87 4.35 10.13
C PRO A 125 -12.40 4.31 10.24
N GLU A 126 -13.11 4.99 9.33
CA GLU A 126 -14.57 5.06 9.29
C GLU A 126 -15.24 3.77 8.78
N LEU A 127 -14.46 2.83 8.23
CA LEU A 127 -14.92 1.52 7.77
C LEU A 127 -14.55 0.42 8.76
N THR A 128 -15.02 0.54 10.00
CA THR A 128 -14.69 -0.35 11.14
C THR A 128 -15.03 -1.84 10.89
N ASN A 129 -15.96 -2.12 9.99
CA ASN A 129 -16.36 -3.48 9.61
C ASN A 129 -15.53 -4.06 8.44
N CYS A 130 -14.55 -3.31 7.93
CA CYS A 130 -13.60 -3.79 6.93
C CYS A 130 -12.27 -4.08 7.63
N PRO A 131 -11.87 -5.34 7.75
CA PRO A 131 -10.55 -5.66 8.27
C PRO A 131 -9.45 -5.11 7.35
N CYS A 132 -8.26 -4.90 7.89
CA CYS A 132 -7.12 -4.43 7.12
C CYS A 132 -5.84 -5.20 7.47
N VAL A 133 -4.94 -5.28 6.50
CA VAL A 133 -3.56 -5.70 6.68
C VAL A 133 -2.68 -4.51 6.33
N THR A 134 -2.19 -3.82 7.35
CA THR A 134 -1.38 -2.60 7.24
C THR A 134 0.02 -2.85 7.79
N MET A 135 0.90 -1.90 7.59
CA MET A 135 2.20 -1.89 8.26
C MET A 135 2.08 -1.22 9.62
N ASP A 136 2.90 -1.60 10.59
CA ASP A 136 3.08 -0.86 11.85
C ASP A 136 3.89 0.42 11.57
N ASP A 137 3.24 1.38 10.91
CA ASP A 137 3.89 2.62 10.47
C ASP A 137 4.36 3.48 11.65
N PHE A 138 3.61 3.49 12.76
CA PHE A 138 4.01 4.22 13.96
C PHE A 138 5.24 3.57 14.61
N GLY A 139 5.22 2.26 14.83
CA GLY A 139 6.37 1.51 15.36
C GLY A 139 7.57 1.56 14.44
N GLY A 140 7.36 1.53 13.12
CA GLY A 140 8.43 1.70 12.12
C GLY A 140 9.09 3.07 12.21
N GLY A 141 8.31 4.14 12.36
CA GLY A 141 8.83 5.49 12.61
C GLY A 141 9.68 5.58 13.87
N ILE A 142 9.25 4.93 14.97
CA ILE A 142 10.03 4.81 16.21
C ILE A 142 11.33 4.04 15.97
N LEU A 143 11.24 2.86 15.36
CA LEU A 143 12.36 1.96 15.15
C LEU A 143 13.48 2.64 14.36
N LEU A 144 13.12 3.23 13.21
CA LEU A 144 14.09 3.88 12.33
C LEU A 144 14.75 5.09 13.00
N THR A 145 13.97 5.91 13.69
CA THR A 145 14.49 7.10 14.37
C THR A 145 15.39 6.74 15.54
N ARG A 146 15.04 5.74 16.36
CA ARG A 146 15.90 5.25 17.43
C ARG A 146 17.22 4.70 16.92
N HIS A 147 17.21 4.02 15.76
CA HIS A 147 18.44 3.57 15.13
C HIS A 147 19.34 4.75 14.74
N LEU A 148 18.78 5.78 14.08
CA LEU A 148 19.54 6.99 13.72
C LEU A 148 20.11 7.72 14.93
N LEU A 149 19.33 7.82 16.02
CA LEU A 149 19.81 8.42 17.27
C LEU A 149 20.93 7.60 17.89
N ALA A 150 20.84 6.26 17.91
CA ALA A 150 21.86 5.37 18.42
C ALA A 150 23.16 5.40 17.61
N THR A 151 23.09 5.76 16.30
CA THR A 151 24.26 5.96 15.44
C THR A 151 24.82 7.40 15.48
N GLY A 152 24.30 8.25 16.39
CA GLY A 152 24.86 9.58 16.68
C GLY A 152 24.20 10.76 15.96
N HIS A 153 23.13 10.53 15.20
CA HIS A 153 22.41 11.61 14.55
C HIS A 153 21.50 12.34 15.55
N THR A 154 21.70 13.66 15.70
CA THR A 154 20.90 14.50 16.62
C THR A 154 19.95 15.44 15.89
N ARG A 155 20.25 15.82 14.66
CA ARG A 155 19.38 16.62 13.81
C ARG A 155 18.85 15.78 12.65
N ILE A 156 17.64 15.29 12.82
CA ILE A 156 16.97 14.36 11.90
C ILE A 156 15.81 15.08 11.22
N GLY A 157 15.89 15.22 9.89
CA GLY A 157 14.81 15.74 9.06
C GLY A 157 13.91 14.65 8.51
N ALA A 158 12.80 15.05 7.89
CA ALA A 158 11.88 14.09 7.29
C ALA A 158 11.17 14.59 6.03
N ILE A 159 10.76 13.65 5.17
CA ILE A 159 9.96 13.90 3.96
C ILE A 159 8.79 12.93 3.95
N PHE A 160 7.56 13.43 4.20
CA PHE A 160 6.35 12.60 4.31
C PHE A 160 5.17 13.14 3.50
N PRO A 161 4.30 12.26 2.95
CA PRO A 161 3.06 12.67 2.33
C PRO A 161 2.02 13.08 3.37
N ALA A 162 1.39 14.24 3.16
CA ALA A 162 0.38 14.80 4.05
C ALA A 162 -1.03 14.20 3.83
N ASP A 163 -1.24 13.52 2.72
CA ASP A 163 -2.53 12.94 2.34
C ASP A 163 -2.60 11.41 2.50
N MET A 164 -1.53 10.77 3.01
CA MET A 164 -1.47 9.34 3.30
C MET A 164 -1.36 9.11 4.81
N ARG A 165 -2.20 8.21 5.35
CA ARG A 165 -2.21 7.89 6.78
C ARG A 165 -0.89 7.29 7.25
N SER A 166 -0.29 6.40 6.47
CA SER A 166 1.02 5.83 6.75
C SER A 166 2.10 6.90 6.91
N GLY A 167 2.09 7.95 6.07
CA GLY A 167 3.01 9.09 6.20
C GLY A 167 2.85 9.84 7.52
N LEU A 168 1.60 10.07 7.95
CA LEU A 168 1.33 10.70 9.25
C LEU A 168 1.78 9.83 10.41
N LEU A 169 1.54 8.51 10.36
CA LEU A 169 1.92 7.57 11.42
C LEU A 169 3.44 7.41 11.53
N ARG A 170 4.17 7.30 10.40
CA ARG A 170 5.65 7.27 10.39
C ARG A 170 6.23 8.54 10.99
N CYS A 171 5.67 9.71 10.65
CA CYS A 171 6.05 10.98 11.24
C CYS A 171 5.77 11.02 12.76
N GLN A 172 4.60 10.61 13.20
CA GLN A 172 4.25 10.54 14.62
C GLN A 172 5.21 9.63 15.40
N GLY A 173 5.56 8.46 14.84
CA GLY A 173 6.54 7.56 15.43
C GLY A 173 7.93 8.21 15.55
N MET A 174 8.38 8.91 14.51
CA MET A 174 9.62 9.69 14.53
C MET A 174 9.62 10.73 15.65
N LEU A 175 8.56 11.55 15.71
CA LEU A 175 8.43 12.61 16.72
C LEU A 175 8.37 12.03 18.15
N HIS A 176 7.75 10.87 18.31
CA HIS A 176 7.72 10.15 19.59
C HIS A 176 9.14 9.76 20.02
N ALA A 177 9.91 9.13 19.14
CA ALA A 177 11.27 8.70 19.43
C ALA A 177 12.20 9.88 19.73
N LEU A 178 12.06 11.02 19.02
CA LEU A 178 12.82 12.24 19.29
C LEU A 178 12.50 12.80 20.70
N ARG A 179 11.23 12.86 21.08
CA ARG A 179 10.83 13.34 22.43
C ARG A 179 11.36 12.47 23.57
N ASP A 180 11.47 11.16 23.36
CA ASP A 180 12.02 10.24 24.35
C ASP A 180 13.47 10.58 24.75
N THR A 181 14.21 11.27 23.88
CA THR A 181 15.58 11.75 24.16
C THR A 181 15.63 13.15 24.76
N GLY A 182 14.48 13.76 25.02
CA GLY A 182 14.38 15.15 25.49
C GLY A 182 14.57 16.18 24.39
N ALA A 183 14.73 15.78 23.10
CA ALA A 183 14.79 16.69 21.99
C ALA A 183 13.41 17.30 21.70
N LEU A 184 13.39 18.61 21.42
CA LEU A 184 12.17 19.26 20.91
C LEU A 184 12.12 19.05 19.41
N PRO A 185 11.04 18.42 18.89
CA PRO A 185 10.86 18.33 17.44
C PRO A 185 10.74 19.72 16.81
N GLU A 186 11.47 19.93 15.72
CA GLU A 186 11.40 21.17 14.96
C GLU A 186 10.51 20.96 13.72
N ASP A 187 9.35 21.60 13.66
CA ASP A 187 8.42 21.49 12.50
C ASP A 187 9.10 21.90 11.19
N SER A 188 10.11 22.80 11.26
CA SER A 188 10.88 23.24 10.10
C SER A 188 11.71 22.12 9.45
N LEU A 189 11.98 21.04 10.17
CA LEU A 189 12.72 19.87 9.67
C LEU A 189 11.82 18.80 9.07
N ILE A 190 10.51 19.01 8.99
CA ILE A 190 9.56 18.11 8.35
C ILE A 190 9.09 18.72 7.04
N CYS A 191 9.40 18.09 5.92
CA CYS A 191 8.95 18.47 4.60
C CYS A 191 7.73 17.64 4.21
N TRP A 192 6.57 18.27 4.19
CA TRP A 192 5.33 17.65 3.73
C TRP A 192 5.13 17.87 2.24
N TYR A 193 4.61 16.83 1.56
CA TYR A 193 4.19 16.88 0.17
C TYR A 193 2.82 16.18 0.00
N PHE A 194 2.18 16.32 -1.15
CA PHE A 194 1.03 15.52 -1.53
C PHE A 194 1.46 14.36 -2.41
N SER A 195 0.85 13.20 -2.26
CA SER A 195 1.22 11.97 -2.95
C SER A 195 1.26 12.07 -4.49
N ASN A 196 0.57 13.05 -5.06
CA ASN A 196 0.59 13.35 -6.50
C ASN A 196 1.72 14.31 -6.94
N ASP A 197 2.51 14.85 -5.98
CA ASP A 197 3.63 15.75 -6.25
C ASP A 197 4.81 15.47 -5.30
N PRO A 198 5.46 14.30 -5.41
CA PRO A 198 6.60 13.94 -4.56
C PRO A 198 7.82 14.83 -4.81
N ASP A 199 8.00 15.38 -6.01
CA ASP A 199 9.13 16.24 -6.37
C ASP A 199 9.15 17.52 -5.52
N TYR A 200 7.99 18.05 -5.17
CA TYR A 200 7.89 19.18 -4.26
C TYR A 200 8.51 18.90 -2.89
N GLY A 201 8.28 17.70 -2.34
CA GLY A 201 8.89 17.26 -1.07
C GLY A 201 10.41 17.22 -1.16
N ILE A 202 10.94 16.69 -2.25
CA ILE A 202 12.39 16.59 -2.50
C ILE A 202 13.00 17.98 -2.67
N GLN A 203 12.39 18.87 -3.46
CA GLN A 203 12.86 20.26 -3.62
C GLN A 203 12.91 21.01 -2.28
N LYS A 204 11.89 20.83 -1.44
CA LYS A 204 11.86 21.41 -0.09
C LYS A 204 12.97 20.86 0.80
N ALA A 205 13.24 19.56 0.75
CA ALA A 205 14.32 18.94 1.50
C ALA A 205 15.69 19.45 1.04
N MET A 206 15.92 19.56 -0.27
CA MET A 206 17.14 20.13 -0.84
C MET A 206 17.37 21.58 -0.37
N GLN A 207 16.32 22.37 -0.20
CA GLN A 207 16.46 23.76 0.26
C GLN A 207 16.66 23.90 1.77
N LYS A 208 16.10 23.01 2.58
CA LYS A 208 16.00 23.19 4.03
C LYS A 208 16.77 22.17 4.86
N LEU A 209 16.78 20.92 4.45
CA LEU A 209 17.26 19.82 5.28
C LEU A 209 18.72 19.48 5.05
N ILE A 210 19.19 19.51 3.81
CA ILE A 210 20.56 19.02 3.47
C ILE A 210 21.68 19.82 4.15
N SER A 211 21.45 21.10 4.49
CA SER A 211 22.41 21.93 5.22
C SER A 211 22.19 21.96 6.73
N SER A 212 21.07 21.43 7.21
CA SER A 212 20.62 21.54 8.60
C SER A 212 20.59 20.22 9.34
N CYS A 213 20.48 19.09 8.62
CA CYS A 213 20.32 17.76 9.19
C CYS A 213 21.54 16.88 8.93
N THR A 214 21.80 15.94 9.82
CA THR A 214 22.78 14.86 9.60
C THR A 214 22.15 13.58 9.08
N ALA A 215 20.82 13.44 9.24
CA ALA A 215 20.05 12.35 8.67
C ALA A 215 18.67 12.83 8.20
N ILE A 216 18.11 12.17 7.20
CA ILE A 216 16.75 12.43 6.69
C ILE A 216 15.97 11.11 6.60
N VAL A 217 14.81 11.07 7.24
CA VAL A 217 13.85 9.97 7.13
C VAL A 217 12.91 10.25 5.95
N CYS A 218 12.93 9.38 4.96
CA CYS A 218 12.07 9.43 3.79
C CYS A 218 10.86 8.50 3.95
N TYR A 219 9.73 8.89 3.37
CA TYR A 219 8.50 8.10 3.42
C TYR A 219 8.70 6.66 2.91
N ASN A 220 9.42 6.49 1.81
CA ASN A 220 9.73 5.20 1.21
C ASN A 220 11.00 5.28 0.36
N ASP A 221 11.42 4.14 -0.18
CA ASP A 221 12.66 4.06 -0.97
C ASP A 221 12.61 4.88 -2.26
N THR A 222 11.43 5.11 -2.85
CA THR A 222 11.31 5.99 -4.03
C THR A 222 11.73 7.42 -3.69
N ILE A 223 11.26 7.95 -2.55
CA ILE A 223 11.63 9.28 -2.08
C ILE A 223 13.10 9.33 -1.66
N ALA A 224 13.58 8.27 -0.97
CA ALA A 224 14.98 8.17 -0.56
C ALA A 224 15.92 8.16 -1.77
N TYR A 225 15.63 7.34 -2.77
CA TYR A 225 16.41 7.25 -4.01
C TYR A 225 16.46 8.60 -4.75
N ALA A 226 15.28 9.25 -4.90
CA ALA A 226 15.22 10.54 -5.57
C ALA A 226 15.98 11.64 -4.80
N LEU A 227 15.92 11.63 -3.46
CA LEU A 227 16.72 12.54 -2.62
C LEU A 227 18.24 12.26 -2.79
N CYS A 228 18.68 11.00 -2.69
CA CYS A 228 20.08 10.64 -2.88
C CYS A 228 20.60 11.10 -4.25
N ARG A 229 19.80 10.92 -5.31
CA ARG A 229 20.12 11.40 -6.65
C ARG A 229 20.28 12.92 -6.68
N ALA A 230 19.32 13.65 -6.15
CA ALA A 230 19.35 15.10 -6.11
C ALA A 230 20.57 15.64 -5.30
N VAL A 231 20.93 14.97 -4.21
CA VAL A 231 22.11 15.32 -3.40
C VAL A 231 23.40 15.01 -4.18
N SER A 232 23.51 13.86 -4.86
CA SER A 232 24.69 13.47 -5.61
C SER A 232 24.97 14.38 -6.82
N ASP A 233 23.96 15.04 -7.38
CA ASP A 233 24.09 15.99 -8.48
C ASP A 233 24.65 17.37 -8.05
N LEU A 234 24.85 17.61 -6.74
CA LEU A 234 25.45 18.85 -6.24
C LEU A 234 26.96 18.89 -6.49
N PRO A 235 27.54 20.08 -6.76
CA PRO A 235 29.00 20.22 -6.96
C PRO A 235 29.84 19.77 -5.75
N GLN A 236 29.29 19.89 -4.54
CA GLN A 236 29.86 19.44 -3.28
C GLN A 236 28.75 18.79 -2.44
N PRO A 237 28.49 17.49 -2.64
CA PRO A 237 27.46 16.79 -1.90
C PRO A 237 27.78 16.76 -0.39
N PRO A 238 26.86 17.15 0.48
CA PRO A 238 27.06 17.00 1.92
C PRO A 238 27.01 15.52 2.32
N GLU A 239 27.73 15.17 3.38
CA GLU A 239 27.58 13.87 4.01
C GLU A 239 26.28 13.85 4.81
N ILE A 240 25.29 13.07 4.35
CA ILE A 240 23.98 12.95 4.96
C ILE A 240 23.50 11.49 4.92
N THR A 241 23.06 10.99 6.05
CA THR A 241 22.45 9.65 6.12
C THR A 241 21.00 9.72 5.67
N VAL A 242 20.64 8.93 4.67
CA VAL A 242 19.25 8.78 4.21
C VAL A 242 18.70 7.45 4.72
N ALA A 243 17.49 7.49 5.28
CA ALA A 243 16.81 6.33 5.82
C ALA A 243 15.35 6.28 5.37
N SER A 244 14.82 5.07 5.12
CA SER A 244 13.50 4.89 4.54
C SER A 244 12.84 3.58 4.94
N PHE A 245 11.80 3.21 4.21
CA PHE A 245 11.00 2.00 4.40
C PHE A 245 10.87 1.25 3.09
N ASP A 246 10.53 -0.05 3.20
CA ASP A 246 10.15 -0.99 2.13
C ASP A 246 11.28 -1.93 1.70
N HIS A 247 12.55 -1.58 1.89
CA HIS A 247 13.73 -2.36 1.53
C HIS A 247 13.64 -2.93 0.10
N SER A 248 13.37 -2.05 -0.85
CA SER A 248 13.25 -2.41 -2.25
C SER A 248 14.60 -2.49 -2.95
N TYR A 249 14.60 -2.90 -4.22
CA TYR A 249 15.81 -2.89 -5.05
C TYR A 249 16.47 -1.50 -5.17
N LEU A 250 15.73 -0.42 -4.89
CA LEU A 250 16.24 0.95 -4.96
C LEU A 250 17.31 1.24 -3.90
N CYS A 251 17.33 0.51 -2.77
CA CYS A 251 18.33 0.69 -1.72
C CYS A 251 19.77 0.52 -2.22
N HIS A 252 19.96 -0.31 -3.25
CA HIS A 252 21.27 -0.67 -3.81
C HIS A 252 21.34 -0.42 -5.32
N PHE A 253 20.50 0.48 -5.84
CA PHE A 253 20.45 0.74 -7.27
C PHE A 253 21.50 1.79 -7.69
N GLY A 254 22.39 1.42 -8.60
CA GLY A 254 23.46 2.29 -9.08
C GLY A 254 24.53 2.54 -8.01
N HIS A 255 24.78 3.80 -7.70
CA HIS A 255 25.72 4.25 -6.65
C HIS A 255 25.01 4.80 -5.41
N THR A 256 23.69 4.58 -5.30
CA THR A 256 22.92 4.99 -4.12
C THR A 256 22.91 3.88 -3.08
N GLU A 257 23.20 4.23 -1.85
CA GLU A 257 23.06 3.35 -0.71
C GLU A 257 22.36 4.12 0.42
N PHE A 258 21.30 3.55 0.97
CA PHE A 258 20.59 4.13 2.09
C PHE A 258 19.95 3.04 2.96
N LEU A 259 19.78 3.36 4.24
CA LEU A 259 19.12 2.46 5.18
C LEU A 259 17.63 2.36 4.85
N SER A 260 17.09 1.16 4.82
CA SER A 260 15.66 0.95 4.63
C SER A 260 15.12 -0.18 5.48
N LEU A 261 14.04 0.08 6.22
CA LEU A 261 13.36 -0.95 6.98
C LEU A 261 12.67 -1.95 6.06
N THR A 262 12.74 -3.24 6.41
CA THR A 262 12.06 -4.31 5.69
C THR A 262 10.80 -4.77 6.41
N PRO A 263 9.70 -5.11 5.70
CA PRO A 263 8.55 -5.78 6.30
C PRO A 263 8.95 -7.11 6.95
N ALA A 264 8.39 -7.43 8.13
CA ALA A 264 8.66 -8.70 8.81
C ALA A 264 8.15 -9.93 8.06
N GLU A 265 7.13 -9.74 7.22
CA GLU A 265 6.54 -10.73 6.33
C GLU A 265 6.03 -10.06 5.04
N ALA A 266 5.79 -10.86 3.98
CA ALA A 266 5.30 -10.34 2.70
C ALA A 266 3.85 -9.83 2.79
N PRO A 267 3.59 -8.52 2.64
CA PRO A 267 2.25 -7.95 2.84
C PRO A 267 1.19 -8.53 1.89
N GLY A 268 1.57 -8.81 0.64
CA GLY A 268 0.66 -9.38 -0.36
C GLY A 268 0.19 -10.80 0.01
N SER A 269 1.12 -11.65 0.42
CA SER A 269 0.80 -13.02 0.87
C SER A 269 -0.05 -12.99 2.14
N ARG A 270 0.26 -12.11 3.09
CA ARG A 270 -0.50 -11.93 4.32
C ARG A 270 -1.93 -11.50 4.04
N ALA A 271 -2.13 -10.47 3.22
CA ALA A 271 -3.46 -9.97 2.87
C ALA A 271 -4.30 -11.03 2.14
N ALA A 272 -3.70 -11.72 1.17
CA ALA A 272 -4.39 -12.81 0.46
C ALA A 272 -4.80 -13.93 1.42
N GLY A 273 -3.94 -14.32 2.37
CA GLY A 273 -4.27 -15.32 3.39
C GLY A 273 -5.43 -14.90 4.30
N VAL A 274 -5.43 -13.65 4.78
CA VAL A 274 -6.52 -13.10 5.60
C VAL A 274 -7.82 -13.07 4.81
N LEU A 275 -7.79 -12.65 3.53
CA LEU A 275 -8.96 -12.64 2.66
C LEU A 275 -9.54 -14.04 2.45
N LEU A 276 -8.69 -15.07 2.28
CA LEU A 276 -9.12 -16.46 2.15
C LEU A 276 -9.82 -16.95 3.44
N HIS A 277 -9.30 -16.64 4.61
CA HIS A 277 -9.97 -16.96 5.88
C HIS A 277 -11.35 -16.28 5.97
N GLN A 278 -11.45 -14.99 5.57
CA GLN A 278 -12.73 -14.28 5.55
C GLN A 278 -13.74 -14.95 4.59
N LEU A 279 -13.29 -15.43 3.42
CA LEU A 279 -14.12 -16.15 2.45
C LEU A 279 -14.61 -17.52 2.96
N GLN A 280 -13.85 -18.15 3.87
CA GLN A 280 -14.23 -19.38 4.56
C GLN A 280 -15.19 -19.15 5.73
N GLY A 281 -15.55 -17.90 6.02
CA GLY A 281 -16.41 -17.54 7.14
C GLY A 281 -15.69 -17.49 8.49
N ILE A 282 -14.35 -17.54 8.48
CA ILE A 282 -13.53 -17.36 9.68
C ILE A 282 -13.53 -15.87 10.04
N LEU A 283 -13.79 -15.57 11.31
CA LEU A 283 -13.71 -14.19 11.80
C LEU A 283 -12.25 -13.72 11.72
N VAL A 284 -12.02 -12.63 10.98
CA VAL A 284 -10.71 -12.02 10.85
C VAL A 284 -10.70 -10.64 11.49
N SER A 285 -9.60 -10.30 12.13
CA SER A 285 -9.32 -8.97 12.67
C SER A 285 -8.28 -8.25 11.80
N SER A 286 -8.23 -6.93 11.94
CA SER A 286 -7.14 -6.13 11.36
C SER A 286 -5.80 -6.58 11.93
N THR A 287 -4.77 -6.55 11.09
CA THR A 287 -3.41 -7.00 11.42
C THR A 287 -2.41 -5.93 10.99
N GLU A 288 -1.44 -5.65 11.84
CA GLU A 288 -0.30 -4.80 11.50
C GLU A 288 0.95 -5.68 11.35
N ILE A 289 1.69 -5.47 10.25
CA ILE A 289 2.95 -6.15 9.96
C ILE A 289 4.09 -5.30 10.52
N PRO A 290 4.91 -5.83 11.44
CA PRO A 290 6.03 -5.09 11.98
C PRO A 290 7.11 -4.82 10.93
N TRP A 291 7.90 -3.77 11.19
CA TRP A 291 9.14 -3.48 10.46
C TRP A 291 10.35 -4.10 11.17
N LYS A 292 11.39 -4.37 10.39
CA LYS A 292 12.72 -4.83 10.83
C LYS A 292 13.81 -3.93 10.25
N LEU A 293 14.93 -3.79 10.99
CA LEU A 293 16.19 -3.20 10.52
C LEU A 293 16.92 -4.16 9.59
#